data_62049a689dac330f6350712421a4def2
#
_entry.id   62049a689dac330f6350712421a4def2
#
_cell.length_a   1.000
_cell.length_b   1.000
_cell.length_c   1.000
_cell.angle_alpha   90.00
_cell.angle_beta   90.00
_cell.angle_gamma   90.00
#
_symmetry.space_group_name_H-M   'P 1'
#
loop_
_entity.id
_entity.type
_entity.pdbx_description
1 polymer ?
#
loop_
_entity_poly.entity_id
_entity_poly.type
_entity_poly.pdbx_seq_one_letter_code
_entity_poly.pdbx_strand_id
1 'polypeptide(L)'
;HSQGSLVGLLALEDGISGFISLAGAGKTIDQILIEQISKTAPMFLEDSKRVLAVLKEGKTTKDFPAALTSIFKLDIQPFMSNWLQYSPTEIMENHNISSLIINGDKDLQVSVDEANLLYAAAQNGALLIVENMNHLKKIQNGKLMTYHIVNILVIHLMWLI
;
A
#
# COMPACT_ATOMS: atom_id res chain seq x y z
N HIS A 1 -7.93 -3.29 0.49
CA HIS A 1 -6.85 -4.15 0.96
C HIS A 1 -5.66 -4.07 0.02
N SER A 2 -4.44 -3.96 0.57
CA SER A 2 -3.18 -3.90 -0.20
C SER A 2 -3.25 -2.78 -1.26
N GLN A 3 -2.92 -3.05 -2.53
CA GLN A 3 -3.09 -2.09 -3.63
C GLN A 3 -4.50 -1.49 -3.72
N GLY A 4 -5.54 -2.25 -3.34
CA GLY A 4 -6.91 -1.74 -3.29
C GLY A 4 -7.13 -0.61 -2.29
N SER A 5 -6.22 -0.40 -1.34
CA SER A 5 -6.22 0.78 -0.47
C SER A 5 -5.95 2.06 -1.27
N LEU A 6 -4.93 2.06 -2.15
CA LEU A 6 -4.68 3.19 -3.04
C LEU A 6 -5.84 3.43 -4.01
N VAL A 7 -6.41 2.35 -4.59
CA VAL A 7 -7.58 2.48 -5.48
C VAL A 7 -8.76 3.12 -4.73
N GLY A 8 -8.98 2.71 -3.47
CA GLY A 8 -10.02 3.31 -2.61
C GLY A 8 -9.75 4.79 -2.30
N LEU A 9 -8.49 5.18 -2.04
CA LEU A 9 -8.12 6.59 -1.86
C LEU A 9 -8.38 7.43 -3.12
N LEU A 10 -8.06 6.88 -4.29
CA LEU A 10 -8.29 7.56 -5.58
C LEU A 10 -9.77 7.65 -5.95
N ALA A 11 -10.62 6.82 -5.35
CA ALA A 11 -12.06 6.80 -5.58
C ALA A 11 -12.86 7.61 -4.54
N LEU A 12 -12.19 8.37 -3.67
CA LEU A 12 -12.86 9.22 -2.69
C LEU A 12 -13.59 10.37 -3.40
N GLU A 13 -14.89 10.45 -3.20
CA GLU A 13 -15.79 11.46 -3.76
C GLU A 13 -16.65 12.05 -2.65
N ASP A 14 -17.33 13.16 -2.95
CA ASP A 14 -18.31 13.76 -2.03
C ASP A 14 -19.41 12.75 -1.66
N GLY A 15 -19.74 12.68 -0.38
CA GLY A 15 -20.75 11.76 0.15
C GLY A 15 -20.21 10.45 0.68
N ILE A 16 -18.89 10.18 0.56
CA ILE A 16 -18.24 9.05 1.25
C ILE A 16 -18.02 9.45 2.71
N SER A 17 -18.58 8.64 3.64
CA SER A 17 -18.55 8.94 5.08
C SER A 17 -17.27 8.47 5.78
N GLY A 18 -16.51 7.56 5.20
CA GLY A 18 -15.29 7.04 5.80
C GLY A 18 -14.47 6.15 4.89
N PHE A 19 -13.20 5.99 5.23
CA PHE A 19 -12.24 5.18 4.48
C PHE A 19 -11.57 4.16 5.39
N ILE A 20 -11.43 2.92 4.93
CA ILE A 20 -10.71 1.87 5.65
C ILE A 20 -9.57 1.37 4.77
N SER A 21 -8.34 1.60 5.21
CA SER A 21 -7.13 1.01 4.63
C SER A 21 -6.77 -0.28 5.37
N LEU A 22 -6.74 -1.39 4.67
CA LEU A 22 -6.33 -2.67 5.24
C LEU A 22 -5.05 -3.14 4.56
N ALA A 23 -3.93 -3.15 5.29
CA ALA A 23 -2.61 -3.46 4.77
C ALA A 23 -2.27 -2.65 3.49
N GLY A 24 -2.62 -1.38 3.49
CA GLY A 24 -2.30 -0.43 2.41
C GLY A 24 -0.92 0.18 2.60
N ALA A 25 -0.21 0.40 1.49
CA ALA A 25 1.09 1.06 1.51
C ALA A 25 0.94 2.58 1.72
N GLY A 26 1.85 3.16 2.50
CA GLY A 26 2.01 4.62 2.66
C GLY A 26 2.96 5.21 1.63
N LYS A 27 4.00 4.46 1.25
CA LYS A 27 4.99 4.87 0.25
C LYS A 27 4.47 4.69 -1.18
N THR A 28 5.11 5.41 -2.10
CA THR A 28 4.91 5.19 -3.54
C THR A 28 5.48 3.84 -3.98
N ILE A 29 4.95 3.28 -5.07
CA ILE A 29 5.34 1.92 -5.52
C ILE A 29 6.83 1.84 -5.90
N ASP A 30 7.45 2.90 -6.41
CA ASP A 30 8.88 2.91 -6.71
C ASP A 30 9.73 2.82 -5.43
N GLN A 31 9.37 3.53 -4.37
CA GLN A 31 10.05 3.45 -3.08
C GLN A 31 9.98 2.02 -2.53
N ILE A 32 8.81 1.39 -2.57
CA ILE A 32 8.62 0.01 -2.12
C ILE A 32 9.46 -0.96 -2.95
N LEU A 33 9.44 -0.85 -4.28
CA LEU A 33 10.22 -1.72 -5.17
C LEU A 33 11.72 -1.55 -4.95
N ILE A 34 12.20 -0.32 -4.82
CA ILE A 34 13.62 -0.04 -4.55
C ILE A 34 14.06 -0.63 -3.21
N GLU A 35 13.24 -0.49 -2.16
CA GLU A 35 13.54 -1.10 -0.87
C GLU A 35 13.57 -2.64 -0.92
N GLN A 36 12.62 -3.25 -1.63
CA GLN A 36 12.59 -4.71 -1.80
C GLN A 36 13.81 -5.20 -2.58
N ILE A 37 14.11 -4.57 -3.72
CA ILE A 37 15.24 -4.96 -4.57
C ILE A 37 16.57 -4.74 -3.84
N SER A 38 16.72 -3.65 -3.09
CA SER A 38 17.93 -3.40 -2.32
C SER A 38 18.23 -4.51 -1.29
N LYS A 39 17.19 -5.14 -0.74
CA LYS A 39 17.31 -6.22 0.25
C LYS A 39 17.47 -7.61 -0.39
N THR A 40 16.75 -7.88 -1.49
CA THR A 40 16.63 -9.23 -2.05
C THR A 40 17.53 -9.46 -3.27
N ALA A 41 17.84 -8.43 -4.03
CA ALA A 41 18.61 -8.51 -5.28
C ALA A 41 19.41 -7.20 -5.54
N PRO A 42 20.32 -6.80 -4.63
CA PRO A 42 21.00 -5.51 -4.69
C PRO A 42 21.80 -5.29 -5.97
N MET A 43 22.22 -6.37 -6.66
CA MET A 43 22.91 -6.28 -7.95
C MET A 43 22.06 -5.66 -9.06
N PHE A 44 20.74 -5.63 -8.93
CA PHE A 44 19.82 -5.04 -9.91
C PHE A 44 19.26 -3.68 -9.47
N LEU A 45 19.76 -3.10 -8.39
CA LEU A 45 19.22 -1.85 -7.83
C LEU A 45 19.31 -0.68 -8.82
N GLU A 46 20.48 -0.49 -9.44
CA GLU A 46 20.68 0.61 -10.36
C GLU A 46 19.90 0.43 -11.68
N ASP A 47 19.81 -0.80 -12.19
CA ASP A 47 18.96 -1.10 -13.34
C ASP A 47 17.49 -0.79 -13.03
N SER A 48 17.01 -1.18 -11.85
CA SER A 48 15.64 -0.91 -11.43
C SER A 48 15.34 0.57 -11.30
N LYS A 49 16.24 1.36 -10.70
CA LYS A 49 16.10 2.82 -10.61
C LYS A 49 16.03 3.45 -12.01
N ARG A 50 16.89 3.01 -12.94
CA ARG A 50 16.90 3.50 -14.33
C ARG A 50 15.59 3.21 -15.05
N VAL A 51 15.07 1.98 -14.93
CA VAL A 51 13.77 1.61 -15.52
C VAL A 51 12.64 2.44 -14.92
N LEU A 52 12.57 2.54 -13.59
CA LEU A 52 11.54 3.34 -12.92
C LEU A 52 11.57 4.82 -13.31
N ALA A 53 12.75 5.39 -13.52
CA ALA A 53 12.88 6.76 -14.02
C ALA A 53 12.25 6.92 -15.41
N VAL A 54 12.49 5.98 -16.34
CA VAL A 54 11.87 5.97 -17.67
C VAL A 54 10.34 5.84 -17.58
N LEU A 55 9.85 4.96 -16.69
CA LEU A 55 8.42 4.76 -16.50
C LEU A 55 7.73 5.99 -15.88
N LYS A 56 8.40 6.72 -14.99
CA LYS A 56 7.89 7.99 -14.44
C LYS A 56 7.67 9.06 -15.49
N GLU A 57 8.45 9.03 -16.56
CA GLU A 57 8.28 9.94 -17.71
C GLU A 57 7.16 9.50 -18.67
N GLY A 58 6.40 8.43 -18.36
CA GLY A 58 5.37 7.88 -19.23
C GLY A 58 5.91 7.07 -20.41
N LYS A 59 7.21 6.77 -20.42
CA LYS A 59 7.88 6.01 -21.47
C LYS A 59 7.99 4.53 -21.10
N THR A 60 8.30 3.69 -22.08
CA THR A 60 8.57 2.26 -21.89
C THR A 60 10.01 1.92 -22.30
N THR A 61 10.59 0.87 -21.76
CA THR A 61 11.93 0.41 -22.10
C THR A 61 12.04 -1.12 -22.09
N LYS A 62 12.92 -1.65 -22.95
CA LYS A 62 13.37 -3.05 -22.93
C LYS A 62 14.76 -3.20 -22.31
N ASP A 63 15.38 -2.08 -21.93
CA ASP A 63 16.76 -2.04 -21.43
C ASP A 63 16.78 -2.36 -19.93
N PHE A 64 16.64 -3.65 -19.60
CA PHE A 64 16.80 -4.18 -18.25
C PHE A 64 17.23 -5.65 -18.29
N PRO A 65 17.92 -6.15 -17.26
CA PRO A 65 18.30 -7.56 -17.15
C PRO A 65 17.10 -8.50 -17.19
N ALA A 66 17.26 -9.66 -17.84
CA ALA A 66 16.21 -10.69 -17.97
C ALA A 66 15.62 -11.13 -16.61
N ALA A 67 16.42 -11.10 -15.55
CA ALA A 67 15.98 -11.42 -14.18
C ALA A 67 14.88 -10.46 -13.65
N LEU A 68 14.78 -9.24 -14.19
CA LEU A 68 13.75 -8.25 -13.81
C LEU A 68 12.48 -8.33 -14.66
N THR A 69 12.38 -9.29 -15.60
CA THR A 69 11.22 -9.41 -16.51
C THR A 69 9.90 -9.61 -15.76
N SER A 70 9.91 -10.30 -14.61
CA SER A 70 8.70 -10.49 -13.79
C SER A 70 8.12 -9.18 -13.27
N ILE A 71 8.96 -8.14 -13.10
CA ILE A 71 8.59 -6.83 -12.57
C ILE A 71 8.34 -5.83 -13.71
N PHE A 72 9.19 -5.83 -14.77
CA PHE A 72 9.24 -4.77 -15.77
C PHE A 72 8.91 -5.23 -17.20
N LYS A 73 8.23 -6.39 -17.40
CA LYS A 73 7.81 -6.78 -18.75
C LYS A 73 6.96 -5.67 -19.41
N LEU A 74 7.12 -5.53 -20.74
CA LEU A 74 6.50 -4.42 -21.48
C LEU A 74 5.00 -4.29 -21.28
N ASP A 75 4.27 -5.41 -21.18
CA ASP A 75 2.82 -5.43 -21.04
C ASP A 75 2.31 -4.73 -19.77
N ILE A 76 3.12 -4.73 -18.71
CA ILE A 76 2.75 -4.12 -17.41
C ILE A 76 3.31 -2.71 -17.24
N GLN A 77 4.25 -2.28 -18.10
CA GLN A 77 4.87 -0.96 -17.94
C GLN A 77 3.88 0.21 -18.04
N PRO A 78 2.86 0.22 -18.93
CA PRO A 78 1.86 1.29 -18.94
C PRO A 78 1.08 1.38 -17.63
N PHE A 79 0.72 0.24 -17.05
CA PHE A 79 0.06 0.18 -15.75
C PHE A 79 1.00 0.68 -14.63
N MET A 80 2.25 0.22 -14.62
CA MET A 80 3.26 0.65 -13.65
C MET A 80 3.52 2.17 -13.76
N SER A 81 3.65 2.70 -14.97
CA SER A 81 3.82 4.13 -15.24
C SER A 81 2.66 4.96 -14.68
N ASN A 82 1.42 4.50 -14.84
CA ASN A 82 0.26 5.13 -14.22
C ASN A 82 0.33 5.04 -12.69
N TRP A 83 0.63 3.88 -12.12
CA TRP A 83 0.72 3.68 -10.67
C TRP A 83 1.77 4.58 -10.02
N LEU A 84 2.90 4.81 -10.69
CA LEU A 84 4.00 5.68 -10.23
C LEU A 84 3.62 7.16 -10.05
N GLN A 85 2.47 7.60 -10.57
CA GLN A 85 1.99 8.98 -10.45
C GLN A 85 1.31 9.25 -9.10
N TYR A 86 1.05 8.22 -8.29
CA TYR A 86 0.24 8.36 -7.09
C TYR A 86 1.05 8.14 -5.82
N SER A 87 0.94 9.09 -4.90
CA SER A 87 1.46 9.00 -3.53
C SER A 87 0.30 8.78 -2.57
N PRO A 88 0.21 7.61 -1.90
CA PRO A 88 -0.89 7.34 -0.98
C PRO A 88 -0.98 8.35 0.17
N THR A 89 0.17 8.78 0.71
CA THR A 89 0.22 9.78 1.79
C THR A 89 -0.25 11.15 1.32
N GLU A 90 0.20 11.63 0.14
CA GLU A 90 -0.24 12.93 -0.39
C GLU A 90 -1.75 12.94 -0.68
N ILE A 91 -2.30 11.82 -1.17
CA ILE A 91 -3.75 11.70 -1.38
C ILE A 91 -4.47 11.74 -0.04
N MET A 92 -3.99 11.00 0.97
CA MET A 92 -4.57 10.97 2.31
C MET A 92 -4.55 12.37 2.96
N GLU A 93 -3.45 13.12 2.87
CA GLU A 93 -3.30 14.47 3.40
C GLU A 93 -4.32 15.46 2.81
N ASN A 94 -4.70 15.26 1.54
CA ASN A 94 -5.63 16.13 0.84
C ASN A 94 -7.12 15.81 1.09
N HIS A 95 -7.43 14.75 1.86
CA HIS A 95 -8.79 14.35 2.17
C HIS A 95 -9.07 14.43 3.67
N ASN A 96 -10.02 15.27 4.06
CA ASN A 96 -10.53 15.31 5.43
C ASN A 96 -11.68 14.30 5.60
N ILE A 97 -11.32 13.01 5.63
CA ILE A 97 -12.26 11.91 5.78
C ILE A 97 -11.92 11.09 7.02
N SER A 98 -12.93 10.62 7.74
CA SER A 98 -12.72 9.67 8.83
C SER A 98 -12.07 8.40 8.29
N SER A 99 -10.88 8.08 8.78
CA SER A 99 -10.07 6.98 8.24
C SER A 99 -9.66 5.98 9.31
N LEU A 100 -9.76 4.70 9.00
CA LEU A 100 -9.24 3.62 9.83
C LEU A 100 -8.13 2.87 9.08
N ILE A 101 -6.91 2.95 9.58
CA ILE A 101 -5.75 2.27 9.02
C ILE A 101 -5.50 1.01 9.85
N ILE A 102 -5.54 -0.15 9.19
CA ILE A 102 -5.36 -1.47 9.82
C ILE A 102 -4.18 -2.17 9.18
N ASN A 103 -3.23 -2.64 10.00
CA ASN A 103 -2.13 -3.48 9.52
C ASN A 103 -1.80 -4.61 10.51
N GLY A 104 -1.12 -5.63 10.03
CA GLY A 104 -0.63 -6.72 10.87
C GLY A 104 0.85 -6.57 11.20
N ASP A 105 1.26 -6.91 12.43
CA ASP A 105 2.67 -6.87 12.85
C ASP A 105 3.52 -7.98 12.20
N LYS A 106 2.89 -8.98 11.58
CA LYS A 106 3.54 -10.07 10.81
C LYS A 106 3.34 -9.94 9.30
N ASP A 107 2.95 -8.75 8.84
CA ASP A 107 2.85 -8.47 7.42
C ASP A 107 4.27 -8.24 6.85
N LEU A 108 4.72 -9.16 5.98
CA LEU A 108 6.02 -9.11 5.31
C LEU A 108 5.97 -8.36 3.97
N GLN A 109 4.78 -8.04 3.45
CA GLN A 109 4.61 -7.32 2.19
C GLN A 109 4.44 -5.83 2.40
N VAL A 110 3.61 -5.45 3.37
CA VAL A 110 3.36 -4.07 3.77
C VAL A 110 3.66 -3.95 5.27
N SER A 111 4.76 -3.32 5.61
CA SER A 111 5.21 -3.21 7.00
C SER A 111 4.30 -2.29 7.84
N VAL A 112 4.45 -2.39 9.15
CA VAL A 112 3.79 -1.46 10.09
C VAL A 112 4.19 -0.01 9.83
N ASP A 113 5.41 0.24 9.33
CA ASP A 113 5.86 1.59 8.99
C ASP A 113 5.02 2.23 7.88
N GLU A 114 4.54 1.43 6.92
CA GLU A 114 3.64 1.91 5.87
C GLU A 114 2.29 2.37 6.45
N ALA A 115 1.75 1.62 7.42
CA ALA A 115 0.53 2.01 8.12
C ALA A 115 0.74 3.28 8.97
N ASN A 116 1.91 3.41 9.62
CA ASN A 116 2.26 4.62 10.36
C ASN A 116 2.34 5.85 9.45
N LEU A 117 2.89 5.71 8.23
CA LEU A 117 2.94 6.80 7.24
C LEU A 117 1.53 7.24 6.83
N LEU A 118 0.64 6.30 6.51
CA LEU A 118 -0.75 6.62 6.16
C LEU A 118 -1.49 7.27 7.32
N TYR A 119 -1.29 6.78 8.54
CA TYR A 119 -1.90 7.34 9.75
C TYR A 119 -1.41 8.76 10.03
N ALA A 120 -0.11 9.02 9.88
CA ALA A 120 0.46 10.35 10.06
C ALA A 120 -0.06 11.37 9.03
N ALA A 121 -0.41 10.89 7.82
CA ALA A 121 -0.97 11.70 6.75
C ALA A 121 -2.49 11.94 6.92
N ALA A 122 -3.20 11.12 7.69
CA ALA A 122 -4.64 11.22 7.87
C ALA A 122 -5.01 12.37 8.80
N GLN A 123 -5.82 13.33 8.34
CA GLN A 123 -6.30 14.46 9.16
C GLN A 123 -7.26 14.02 10.27
N ASN A 124 -8.04 12.97 10.02
CA ASN A 124 -8.99 12.37 10.96
C ASN A 124 -8.87 10.85 10.89
N GLY A 125 -7.81 10.32 11.50
CA GLY A 125 -7.44 8.92 11.39
C GLY A 125 -7.41 8.18 12.71
N ALA A 126 -7.61 6.85 12.64
CA ALA A 126 -7.30 5.89 13.69
C ALA A 126 -6.39 4.80 13.13
N LEU A 127 -5.45 4.32 13.94
CA LEU A 127 -4.52 3.25 13.59
C LEU A 127 -4.78 2.02 14.45
N LEU A 128 -4.91 0.87 13.81
CA LEU A 128 -5.02 -0.43 14.46
C LEU A 128 -3.93 -1.38 13.95
N ILE A 129 -2.96 -1.70 14.80
CA ILE A 129 -1.99 -2.77 14.52
C ILE A 129 -2.50 -4.05 15.18
N VAL A 130 -2.71 -5.07 14.35
CA VAL A 130 -3.24 -6.36 14.81
C VAL A 130 -2.11 -7.34 15.04
N GLU A 131 -1.99 -7.79 16.28
CA GLU A 131 -0.95 -8.71 16.71
C GLU A 131 -1.05 -10.05 15.98
N ASN A 132 0.09 -10.57 15.54
CA ASN A 132 0.25 -11.84 14.82
C ASN A 132 -0.51 -11.94 13.47
N MET A 133 -1.02 -10.85 12.93
CA MET A 133 -1.69 -10.84 11.63
C MET A 133 -0.67 -10.66 10.49
N ASN A 134 -0.79 -11.52 9.47
CA ASN A 134 -0.02 -11.42 8.23
C ASN A 134 -0.80 -10.67 7.12
N HIS A 135 -0.17 -10.46 5.95
CA HIS A 135 -0.78 -9.76 4.80
C HIS A 135 -2.11 -10.36 4.32
N LEU A 136 -2.30 -11.66 4.44
CA LEU A 136 -3.53 -12.34 4.06
C LEU A 136 -4.61 -12.28 5.17
N LYS A 137 -4.42 -11.46 6.19
CA LYS A 137 -5.31 -11.28 7.34
C LYS A 137 -5.51 -12.57 8.16
N LYS A 138 -4.50 -13.44 8.15
CA LYS A 138 -4.46 -14.64 8.98
C LYS A 138 -3.62 -14.38 10.21
N ILE A 139 -4.16 -14.74 11.37
CA ILE A 139 -3.38 -14.82 12.61
C ILE A 139 -2.55 -16.10 12.57
N GLN A 140 -1.24 -16.03 12.82
CA GLN A 140 -0.32 -17.16 12.69
C GLN A 140 -0.63 -18.36 13.59
N ASN A 141 -1.55 -18.22 14.54
CA ASN A 141 -2.02 -19.29 15.42
C ASN A 141 -3.26 -20.06 14.88
N GLY A 142 -3.53 -19.98 13.57
CA GLY A 142 -4.52 -20.82 12.87
C GLY A 142 -5.99 -20.38 12.98
N LYS A 143 -6.30 -19.26 13.61
CA LYS A 143 -7.67 -18.71 13.61
C LYS A 143 -7.83 -17.68 12.49
N LEU A 144 -8.83 -17.89 11.64
CA LEU A 144 -9.19 -16.94 10.58
C LEU A 144 -9.78 -15.68 11.23
N MET A 145 -9.23 -14.52 10.90
CA MET A 145 -9.59 -13.23 11.52
C MET A 145 -10.96 -12.67 11.14
N THR A 146 -11.71 -13.36 10.30
CA THR A 146 -13.00 -12.87 9.76
C THR A 146 -13.98 -12.40 10.85
N TYR A 147 -13.95 -13.03 12.01
CA TYR A 147 -14.81 -12.65 13.13
C TYR A 147 -14.33 -11.46 13.96
N HIS A 148 -13.01 -11.22 14.04
CA HIS A 148 -12.46 -10.13 14.87
C HIS A 148 -12.51 -8.78 14.16
N ILE A 149 -12.23 -8.71 12.84
CA ILE A 149 -12.31 -7.46 12.08
C ILE A 149 -13.74 -6.92 12.06
N VAL A 150 -14.74 -7.79 11.86
CA VAL A 150 -16.15 -7.36 11.86
C VAL A 150 -16.54 -6.78 13.22
N ASN A 151 -16.14 -7.40 14.33
CA ASN A 151 -16.44 -6.88 15.66
C ASN A 151 -15.70 -5.57 15.99
N ILE A 152 -14.42 -5.44 15.58
CA ILE A 152 -13.64 -4.21 15.78
C ILE A 152 -14.18 -3.08 14.89
N LEU A 153 -14.54 -3.36 13.64
CA LEU A 153 -15.18 -2.40 12.73
C LEU A 153 -16.51 -1.90 13.29
N VAL A 154 -17.34 -2.79 13.82
CA VAL A 154 -18.63 -2.43 14.42
C VAL A 154 -18.43 -1.56 15.67
N ILE A 155 -17.48 -1.90 16.54
CA ILE A 155 -17.20 -1.13 17.76
C ILE A 155 -16.65 0.25 17.43
N HIS A 156 -15.71 0.39 16.48
CA HIS A 156 -15.14 1.70 16.12
C HIS A 156 -16.12 2.57 15.32
N LEU A 157 -16.94 2.00 14.45
CA LEU A 157 -18.01 2.73 13.74
C LEU A 157 -19.08 3.25 14.73
N MET A 158 -19.34 2.54 15.82
CA MET A 158 -20.28 2.99 16.87
C MET A 158 -19.75 4.16 17.71
N TRP A 159 -18.44 4.46 17.68
CA TRP A 159 -17.83 5.62 18.37
C TRP A 159 -17.61 6.83 17.44
N LEU A 160 -17.85 6.67 16.13
CA LEU A 160 -17.69 7.72 15.11
C LEU A 160 -19.02 8.32 14.64
N ILE A 161 -20.15 7.82 15.15
CA ILE A 161 -21.51 8.38 14.98
C ILE A 161 -21.92 9.08 16.28
#